data_b03a4300288d15b51b68089adfc32c9d
#
_entry.id   b03a4300288d15b51b68089adfc32c9d
#
_cell.length_a   1.000
_cell.length_b   1.000
_cell.length_c   1.000
_cell.angle_alpha   90.00
_cell.angle_beta   90.00
_cell.angle_gamma   90.00
#
_symmetry.space_group_name_H-M   'P 1'
#
loop_
_entity.id
_entity.type
_entity.pdbx_description
1 polymer ?
#
loop_
_entity_poly.entity_id
_entity_poly.type
_entity_poly.pdbx_seq_one_letter_code
_entity_poly.pdbx_strand_id
1 'polypeptide(L)'
;MKAVFFVPDYQRGYRWGTSEVELLLNDITENGKQHGQNYYLQPIVVKAIGKNNYELIDGQQRLTTLYLILSYLRKQLPSVRIRYDITYETRKETHDYLQNIDFSKKEDNIDFFFIANAFETIEGWFEMKQKNGEDLLGICINFYQQLNENVKVIWYEPEKNVSGVELFTRLNLVVSLSLTQSW
;
A
#
# COMPACT_ATOMS: atom_id res chain seq x y z
N MET A 1 -2.20 6.39 -18.66
CA MET A 1 -1.78 7.53 -17.82
C MET A 1 -1.74 7.02 -16.38
N LYS A 2 -0.69 7.30 -15.60
CA LYS A 2 -0.60 6.90 -14.19
C LYS A 2 -1.36 7.91 -13.31
N ALA A 3 -1.99 7.44 -12.23
CA ALA A 3 -2.44 8.31 -11.14
C ALA A 3 -1.23 8.69 -10.27
N VAL A 4 -1.22 9.90 -9.73
CA VAL A 4 -0.19 10.34 -8.78
C VAL A 4 -0.85 10.69 -7.46
N PHE A 5 -0.41 10.03 -6.39
CA PHE A 5 -0.83 10.30 -5.02
C PHE A 5 0.23 11.14 -4.32
N PHE A 6 -0.16 12.32 -3.93
CA PHE A 6 0.68 13.27 -3.21
C PHE A 6 0.42 13.15 -1.70
N VAL A 7 1.48 12.86 -0.96
CA VAL A 7 1.46 12.75 0.50
C VAL A 7 1.93 14.08 1.10
N PRO A 8 1.05 14.85 1.75
CA PRO A 8 1.39 16.14 2.34
C PRO A 8 2.25 15.99 3.61
N ASP A 9 2.86 17.10 4.03
CA ASP A 9 3.82 17.16 5.14
C ASP A 9 3.24 16.79 6.51
N TYR A 10 1.94 17.04 6.73
CA TYR A 10 1.26 16.69 7.97
C TYR A 10 1.08 15.17 8.19
N GLN A 11 1.33 14.35 7.16
CA GLN A 11 1.32 12.90 7.30
C GLN A 11 2.72 12.38 7.64
N ARG A 12 2.77 11.39 8.53
CA ARG A 12 4.01 10.65 8.78
C ARG A 12 4.45 9.87 7.53
N GLY A 13 5.73 9.51 7.45
CA GLY A 13 6.22 8.60 6.43
C GLY A 13 5.69 7.16 6.60
N TYR A 14 6.16 6.26 5.75
CA TYR A 14 5.79 4.85 5.82
C TYR A 14 6.29 4.21 7.13
N ARG A 15 5.43 3.44 7.83
CA ARG A 15 5.70 2.90 9.17
C ARG A 15 5.13 1.49 9.42
N TRP A 16 4.49 0.88 8.45
CA TRP A 16 4.05 -0.50 8.62
C TRP A 16 5.25 -1.42 8.84
N GLY A 17 5.12 -2.30 9.84
CA GLY A 17 6.07 -3.35 10.15
C GLY A 17 5.68 -4.67 9.50
N THR A 18 6.39 -5.73 9.87
CA THR A 18 6.18 -7.09 9.36
C THR A 18 4.74 -7.55 9.54
N SER A 19 4.15 -7.35 10.72
CA SER A 19 2.79 -7.84 11.03
C SER A 19 1.71 -7.25 10.14
N GLU A 20 1.74 -5.94 9.88
CA GLU A 20 0.75 -5.28 9.04
C GLU A 20 0.91 -5.67 7.56
N VAL A 21 2.15 -5.87 7.10
CA VAL A 21 2.44 -6.31 5.74
C VAL A 21 1.96 -7.75 5.53
N GLU A 22 2.30 -8.67 6.45
CA GLU A 22 1.86 -10.06 6.40
C GLU A 22 0.34 -10.18 6.47
N LEU A 23 -0.32 -9.38 7.34
CA LEU A 23 -1.77 -9.34 7.43
C LEU A 23 -2.40 -8.99 6.09
N LEU A 24 -1.90 -7.94 5.41
CA LEU A 24 -2.41 -7.55 4.09
C LEU A 24 -2.22 -8.65 3.04
N LEU A 25 -1.04 -9.31 3.01
CA LEU A 25 -0.76 -10.40 2.08
C LEU A 25 -1.69 -11.60 2.31
N ASN A 26 -1.91 -11.96 3.58
CA ASN A 26 -2.79 -13.05 3.97
C ASN A 26 -4.26 -12.72 3.65
N ASP A 27 -4.71 -11.50 3.97
CA ASP A 27 -6.07 -11.04 3.67
C ASP A 27 -6.37 -11.11 2.17
N ILE A 28 -5.45 -10.65 1.32
CA ILE A 28 -5.59 -10.73 -0.14
C ILE A 28 -5.69 -12.20 -0.58
N THR A 29 -4.84 -13.07 -0.02
CA THR A 29 -4.78 -14.48 -0.41
C THR A 29 -6.00 -15.27 0.06
N GLU A 30 -6.45 -15.05 1.29
CA GLU A 30 -7.55 -15.81 1.90
C GLU A 30 -8.91 -15.38 1.33
N ASN A 31 -9.14 -14.08 1.26
CA ASN A 31 -10.41 -13.53 0.80
C ASN A 31 -10.52 -13.48 -0.73
N GLY A 32 -9.39 -13.38 -1.43
CA GLY A 32 -9.36 -13.45 -2.89
C GLY A 32 -9.72 -14.82 -3.47
N LYS A 33 -9.69 -15.90 -2.67
CA LYS A 33 -10.05 -17.27 -3.11
C LYS A 33 -11.54 -17.54 -3.23
N GLN A 34 -12.40 -16.68 -2.66
CA GLN A 34 -13.84 -16.86 -2.72
C GLN A 34 -14.35 -16.44 -4.10
N HIS A 35 -14.49 -17.40 -5.01
CA HIS A 35 -15.04 -17.14 -6.36
C HIS A 35 -16.39 -16.39 -6.28
N GLY A 36 -16.44 -15.24 -6.93
CA GLY A 36 -17.64 -14.43 -7.05
C GLY A 36 -17.88 -13.42 -5.92
N GLN A 37 -16.99 -13.31 -4.93
CA GLN A 37 -17.07 -12.29 -3.88
C GLN A 37 -15.87 -11.33 -3.98
N ASN A 38 -16.16 -10.02 -3.90
CA ASN A 38 -15.12 -9.01 -3.83
C ASN A 38 -14.66 -8.84 -2.38
N TYR A 39 -13.35 -8.79 -2.17
CA TYR A 39 -12.74 -8.37 -0.92
C TYR A 39 -12.46 -6.86 -0.96
N TYR A 40 -13.01 -6.13 -0.01
CA TYR A 40 -12.85 -4.68 0.06
C TYR A 40 -11.79 -4.31 1.09
N LEU A 41 -10.71 -3.71 0.62
CA LEU A 41 -9.74 -3.05 1.50
C LEU A 41 -10.38 -1.84 2.18
N GLN A 42 -9.86 -1.48 3.34
CA GLN A 42 -10.26 -0.24 4.01
C GLN A 42 -10.15 0.97 3.07
N PRO A 43 -10.95 2.01 3.23
CA PRO A 43 -10.99 3.14 2.32
C PRO A 43 -9.65 3.84 2.10
N ILE A 44 -9.45 4.34 0.89
CA ILE A 44 -8.45 5.35 0.57
C ILE A 44 -9.19 6.66 0.42
N VAL A 45 -8.79 7.65 1.21
CA VAL A 45 -9.40 8.99 1.20
C VAL A 45 -8.49 9.93 0.46
N VAL A 46 -9.02 10.56 -0.59
CA VAL A 46 -8.25 11.42 -1.48
C VAL A 46 -9.00 12.71 -1.78
N LYS A 47 -8.25 13.75 -2.18
CA LYS A 47 -8.77 14.99 -2.73
C LYS A 47 -8.14 15.23 -4.09
N ALA A 48 -8.95 15.43 -5.13
CA ALA A 48 -8.44 15.75 -6.46
C ALA A 48 -7.75 17.12 -6.45
N ILE A 49 -6.49 17.19 -6.88
CA ILE A 49 -5.68 18.40 -7.01
C ILE A 49 -5.30 18.70 -8.46
N GLY A 50 -5.70 17.84 -9.39
CA GLY A 50 -5.46 17.97 -10.82
C GLY A 50 -5.91 16.73 -11.59
N LYS A 51 -5.71 16.73 -12.90
CA LYS A 51 -6.04 15.57 -13.73
C LYS A 51 -5.16 14.38 -13.35
N ASN A 52 -5.75 13.33 -12.77
CA ASN A 52 -5.08 12.14 -12.23
C ASN A 52 -4.06 12.43 -11.11
N ASN A 53 -4.15 13.59 -10.47
CA ASN A 53 -3.34 13.96 -9.31
C ASN A 53 -4.25 14.12 -8.08
N TYR A 54 -3.89 13.44 -7.01
CA TYR A 54 -4.70 13.36 -5.80
C TYR A 54 -3.84 13.61 -4.57
N GLU A 55 -4.28 14.50 -3.70
CA GLU A 55 -3.76 14.59 -2.34
C GLU A 55 -4.29 13.39 -1.56
N LEU A 56 -3.40 12.61 -0.98
CA LEU A 56 -3.74 11.43 -0.19
C LEU A 56 -4.00 11.84 1.26
N ILE A 57 -5.24 11.73 1.72
CA ILE A 57 -5.65 12.13 3.06
C ILE A 57 -5.58 10.95 4.04
N ASP A 58 -5.96 9.74 3.59
CA ASP A 58 -5.82 8.51 4.35
C ASP A 58 -5.55 7.32 3.42
N GLY A 59 -4.93 6.27 3.97
CA GLY A 59 -4.60 5.04 3.24
C GLY A 59 -3.17 4.99 2.68
N GLN A 60 -2.29 5.95 3.06
CA GLN A 60 -0.89 5.99 2.61
C GLN A 60 -0.15 4.67 2.86
N GLN A 61 -0.24 4.12 4.06
CA GLN A 61 0.48 2.90 4.43
C GLN A 61 0.07 1.75 3.49
N ARG A 62 -1.22 1.60 3.26
CA ARG A 62 -1.82 0.58 2.39
C ARG A 62 -1.40 0.74 0.93
N LEU A 63 -1.50 1.97 0.39
CA LEU A 63 -1.06 2.26 -0.98
C LEU A 63 0.43 1.99 -1.17
N THR A 64 1.26 2.37 -0.21
CA THR A 64 2.70 2.12 -0.26
C THR A 64 2.99 0.61 -0.24
N THR A 65 2.33 -0.16 0.64
CA THR A 65 2.52 -1.61 0.69
C THR A 65 2.04 -2.29 -0.60
N LEU A 66 0.90 -1.89 -1.15
CA LEU A 66 0.45 -2.40 -2.46
C LEU A 66 1.44 -2.06 -3.59
N TYR A 67 2.06 -0.87 -3.54
CA TYR A 67 3.12 -0.51 -4.49
C TYR A 67 4.34 -1.45 -4.38
N LEU A 68 4.76 -1.75 -3.15
CA LEU A 68 5.88 -2.67 -2.88
C LEU A 68 5.55 -4.10 -3.34
N ILE A 69 4.34 -4.59 -3.06
CA ILE A 69 3.87 -5.90 -3.55
C ILE A 69 3.89 -5.95 -5.09
N LEU A 70 3.34 -4.94 -5.75
CA LEU A 70 3.36 -4.86 -7.21
C LEU A 70 4.80 -4.73 -7.77
N SER A 71 5.71 -4.07 -7.04
CA SER A 71 7.12 -3.98 -7.41
C SER A 71 7.82 -5.33 -7.32
N TYR A 72 7.55 -6.11 -6.26
CA TYR A 72 8.01 -7.48 -6.14
C TYR A 72 7.46 -8.37 -7.27
N LEU A 73 6.14 -8.36 -7.46
CA LEU A 73 5.49 -9.14 -8.50
C LEU A 73 6.03 -8.81 -9.90
N ARG A 74 6.34 -7.53 -10.18
CA ARG A 74 6.92 -7.11 -11.47
C ARG A 74 8.34 -7.66 -11.69
N LYS A 75 9.12 -7.90 -10.62
CA LYS A 75 10.43 -8.59 -10.74
C LYS A 75 10.25 -10.03 -11.21
N GLN A 76 9.19 -10.71 -10.76
CA GLN A 76 8.89 -12.10 -11.13
C GLN A 76 8.09 -12.21 -12.44
N LEU A 77 7.21 -11.25 -12.70
CA LEU A 77 6.27 -11.20 -13.81
C LEU A 77 6.40 -9.85 -14.54
N PRO A 78 7.23 -9.74 -15.60
CA PRO A 78 7.46 -8.47 -16.31
C PRO A 78 6.20 -7.82 -16.92
N SER A 79 5.10 -8.56 -17.06
CA SER A 79 3.81 -8.06 -17.53
C SER A 79 3.06 -7.22 -16.50
N VAL A 80 3.40 -7.33 -15.22
CA VAL A 80 2.78 -6.55 -14.13
C VAL A 80 2.99 -5.04 -14.33
N ARG A 81 1.90 -4.28 -14.26
CA ARG A 81 1.92 -2.83 -14.44
C ARG A 81 1.53 -2.12 -13.14
N ILE A 82 2.40 -1.24 -12.66
CA ILE A 82 2.08 -0.31 -11.57
C ILE A 82 1.48 0.93 -12.21
N ARG A 83 0.20 1.19 -11.95
CA ARG A 83 -0.59 2.25 -12.60
C ARG A 83 -0.69 3.54 -11.82
N TYR A 84 0.01 3.63 -10.70
CA TYR A 84 0.07 4.84 -9.88
C TYR A 84 1.49 5.10 -9.38
N ASP A 85 1.67 6.29 -8.85
CA ASP A 85 2.91 6.76 -8.25
C ASP A 85 2.61 7.45 -6.91
N ILE A 86 3.58 7.49 -6.00
CA ILE A 86 3.43 8.11 -4.69
C ILE A 86 4.55 9.14 -4.53
N THR A 87 4.18 10.40 -4.38
CA THR A 87 5.11 11.50 -4.17
C THR A 87 4.92 12.12 -2.80
N TYR A 88 5.97 12.72 -2.26
CA TYR A 88 5.97 13.31 -0.91
C TYR A 88 6.34 14.77 -0.98
N GLU A 89 5.66 15.60 -0.18
CA GLU A 89 5.94 17.04 -0.11
C GLU A 89 7.35 17.33 0.42
N THR A 90 7.70 16.71 1.55
CA THR A 90 8.95 16.99 2.30
C THR A 90 9.99 15.87 2.21
N ARG A 91 9.63 14.67 1.70
CA ARG A 91 10.47 13.47 1.65
C ARG A 91 10.70 13.03 0.21
N LYS A 92 11.29 13.91 -0.61
CA LYS A 92 11.44 13.68 -2.06
C LYS A 92 12.26 12.44 -2.38
N GLU A 93 13.31 12.18 -1.59
CA GLU A 93 14.16 10.99 -1.74
C GLU A 93 13.41 9.68 -1.49
N THR A 94 12.33 9.70 -0.71
CA THR A 94 11.50 8.51 -0.47
C THR A 94 10.81 8.03 -1.74
N HIS A 95 10.41 8.94 -2.62
CA HIS A 95 9.86 8.59 -3.92
C HIS A 95 10.85 7.79 -4.77
N ASP A 96 12.09 8.28 -4.89
CA ASP A 96 13.13 7.63 -5.68
C ASP A 96 13.51 6.27 -5.08
N TYR A 97 13.55 6.20 -3.74
CA TYR A 97 13.81 4.96 -3.02
C TYR A 97 12.71 3.92 -3.24
N LEU A 98 11.43 4.30 -3.24
CA LEU A 98 10.32 3.40 -3.55
C LEU A 98 10.42 2.81 -4.96
N GLN A 99 10.91 3.60 -5.92
CA GLN A 99 11.08 3.13 -7.30
C GLN A 99 12.25 2.17 -7.48
N ASN A 100 13.30 2.34 -6.68
CA ASN A 100 14.51 1.52 -6.74
C ASN A 100 15.09 1.32 -5.34
N ILE A 101 14.58 0.28 -4.64
CA ILE A 101 14.99 -0.04 -3.29
C ILE A 101 16.46 -0.50 -3.28
N ASP A 102 17.30 0.28 -2.60
CA ASP A 102 18.70 0.00 -2.37
C ASP A 102 18.90 -0.35 -0.89
N PHE A 103 19.04 -1.63 -0.59
CA PHE A 103 19.20 -2.12 0.78
C PHE A 103 20.45 -1.59 1.49
N SER A 104 21.48 -1.18 0.74
CA SER A 104 22.69 -0.58 1.32
C SER A 104 22.42 0.77 2.00
N LYS A 105 21.30 1.45 1.62
CA LYS A 105 20.85 2.72 2.16
C LYS A 105 19.73 2.59 3.20
N LYS A 106 19.43 1.38 3.63
CA LYS A 106 18.34 1.09 4.56
C LYS A 106 18.42 1.92 5.85
N GLU A 107 19.63 2.13 6.36
CA GLU A 107 19.86 2.85 7.63
C GLU A 107 20.01 4.38 7.45
N ASP A 108 20.04 4.90 6.23
CA ASP A 108 20.26 6.33 5.98
C ASP A 108 19.07 7.18 6.39
N ASN A 109 17.87 6.60 6.38
CA ASN A 109 16.62 7.30 6.61
C ASN A 109 15.57 6.36 7.21
N ILE A 110 14.79 6.87 8.16
CA ILE A 110 13.74 6.10 8.83
C ILE A 110 12.66 5.57 7.86
N ASP A 111 12.35 6.30 6.79
CA ASP A 111 11.39 5.86 5.78
C ASP A 111 12.00 4.72 4.95
N PHE A 112 13.29 4.80 4.62
CA PHE A 112 14.01 3.75 3.90
C PHE A 112 14.06 2.46 4.71
N PHE A 113 14.30 2.57 6.02
CA PHE A 113 14.28 1.44 6.94
C PHE A 113 12.95 0.67 6.88
N PHE A 114 11.83 1.37 7.04
CA PHE A 114 10.51 0.71 7.02
C PHE A 114 10.14 0.18 5.64
N ILE A 115 10.47 0.90 4.56
CA ILE A 115 10.22 0.47 3.18
C ILE A 115 11.03 -0.79 2.85
N ALA A 116 12.32 -0.81 3.20
CA ALA A 116 13.18 -1.98 3.01
C ALA A 116 12.67 -3.19 3.80
N ASN A 117 12.35 -3.03 5.08
CA ASN A 117 11.78 -4.10 5.91
C ASN A 117 10.47 -4.64 5.35
N ALA A 118 9.58 -3.77 4.88
CA ALA A 118 8.34 -4.20 4.25
C ALA A 118 8.60 -5.00 2.97
N PHE A 119 9.57 -4.58 2.17
CA PHE A 119 9.93 -5.30 0.95
C PHE A 119 10.56 -6.67 1.27
N GLU A 120 11.48 -6.75 2.25
CA GLU A 120 12.04 -8.01 2.76
C GLU A 120 10.94 -8.95 3.29
N THR A 121 9.95 -8.38 4.01
CA THR A 121 8.79 -9.15 4.49
C THR A 121 7.97 -9.74 3.33
N ILE A 122 7.73 -8.95 2.27
CA ILE A 122 7.04 -9.41 1.06
C ILE A 122 7.82 -10.55 0.40
N GLU A 123 9.13 -10.37 0.17
CA GLU A 123 10.01 -11.41 -0.41
C GLU A 123 9.95 -12.69 0.42
N GLY A 124 10.17 -12.59 1.74
CA GLY A 124 10.13 -13.73 2.66
C GLY A 124 8.79 -14.46 2.69
N TRP A 125 7.67 -13.73 2.57
CA TRP A 125 6.34 -14.32 2.51
C TRP A 125 6.15 -15.20 1.26
N PHE A 126 6.57 -14.74 0.09
CA PHE A 126 6.50 -15.52 -1.16
C PHE A 126 7.48 -16.72 -1.14
N GLU A 127 8.69 -16.54 -0.60
CA GLU A 127 9.66 -17.61 -0.44
C GLU A 127 9.15 -18.71 0.52
N MET A 128 8.48 -18.34 1.60
CA MET A 128 7.90 -19.30 2.55
C MET A 128 6.82 -20.17 1.85
N LYS A 129 5.98 -19.57 0.99
CA LYS A 129 5.01 -20.32 0.20
C LYS A 129 5.69 -21.29 -0.77
N GLN A 130 6.77 -20.88 -1.42
CA GLN A 130 7.56 -21.73 -2.31
C GLN A 130 8.18 -22.93 -1.56
N LYS A 131 8.71 -22.72 -0.35
CA LYS A 131 9.29 -23.81 0.49
C LYS A 131 8.26 -24.87 0.86
N ASN A 132 6.98 -24.54 0.84
CA ASN A 132 5.88 -25.48 1.08
C ASN A 132 5.54 -26.33 -0.18
N GLY A 133 6.37 -26.28 -1.23
CA GLY A 133 6.26 -27.12 -2.43
C GLY A 133 5.46 -26.50 -3.57
N GLU A 134 5.08 -25.23 -3.46
CA GLU A 134 4.42 -24.51 -4.54
C GLU A 134 5.45 -23.87 -5.49
N ASP A 135 5.13 -23.77 -6.79
CA ASP A 135 5.95 -23.04 -7.75
C ASP A 135 5.84 -21.53 -7.57
N LEU A 136 6.96 -20.82 -7.40
CA LEU A 136 6.98 -19.39 -7.16
C LEU A 136 6.25 -18.59 -8.23
N LEU A 137 6.44 -18.96 -9.50
CA LEU A 137 5.77 -18.27 -10.62
C LEU A 137 4.26 -18.46 -10.56
N GLY A 138 3.80 -19.68 -10.25
CA GLY A 138 2.39 -19.99 -10.04
C GLY A 138 1.78 -19.21 -8.87
N ILE A 139 2.50 -19.10 -7.73
CA ILE A 139 2.07 -18.29 -6.58
C ILE A 139 1.90 -16.82 -7.00
N CYS A 140 2.90 -16.26 -7.68
CA CYS A 140 2.87 -14.85 -8.12
C CYS A 140 1.73 -14.59 -9.12
N ILE A 141 1.47 -15.48 -10.07
CA ILE A 141 0.37 -15.38 -11.03
C ILE A 141 -0.98 -15.39 -10.29
N ASN A 142 -1.19 -16.37 -9.41
CA ASN A 142 -2.43 -16.51 -8.65
C ASN A 142 -2.68 -15.30 -7.76
N PHE A 143 -1.65 -14.82 -7.04
CA PHE A 143 -1.75 -13.62 -6.21
C PHE A 143 -2.11 -12.38 -7.03
N TYR A 144 -1.45 -12.19 -8.19
CA TYR A 144 -1.72 -11.06 -9.07
C TYR A 144 -3.13 -11.09 -9.66
N GLN A 145 -3.63 -12.27 -10.02
CA GLN A 145 -5.02 -12.45 -10.47
C GLN A 145 -6.01 -12.08 -9.36
N GLN A 146 -5.83 -12.62 -8.14
CA GLN A 146 -6.66 -12.30 -6.98
C GLN A 146 -6.69 -10.80 -6.69
N LEU A 147 -5.50 -10.16 -6.71
CA LEU A 147 -5.38 -8.72 -6.49
C LEU A 147 -6.15 -7.90 -7.54
N ASN A 148 -6.15 -8.30 -8.81
CA ASN A 148 -6.81 -7.55 -9.87
C ASN A 148 -8.31 -7.83 -9.98
N GLU A 149 -8.73 -9.07 -9.75
CA GLU A 149 -10.10 -9.50 -10.02
C GLU A 149 -11.00 -9.32 -8.79
N ASN A 150 -10.52 -9.72 -7.62
CA ASN A 150 -11.34 -9.85 -6.42
C ASN A 150 -11.09 -8.76 -5.37
N VAL A 151 -9.91 -8.16 -5.33
CA VAL A 151 -9.60 -7.10 -4.36
C VAL A 151 -10.06 -5.74 -4.90
N LYS A 152 -10.84 -5.03 -4.11
CA LYS A 152 -11.37 -3.70 -4.43
C LYS A 152 -10.90 -2.70 -3.38
N VAL A 153 -10.59 -1.51 -3.83
CA VAL A 153 -10.28 -0.38 -2.96
C VAL A 153 -11.52 0.50 -2.88
N ILE A 154 -11.95 0.81 -1.67
CA ILE A 154 -13.02 1.80 -1.46
C ILE A 154 -12.40 3.17 -1.67
N TRP A 155 -12.84 3.84 -2.74
CA TRP A 155 -12.40 5.20 -3.07
C TRP A 155 -13.36 6.21 -2.46
N TYR A 156 -12.85 7.09 -1.60
CA TYR A 156 -13.63 8.16 -1.03
C TYR A 156 -13.01 9.52 -1.34
N GLU A 157 -13.76 10.36 -2.01
CA GLU A 157 -13.41 11.76 -2.32
C GLU A 157 -14.42 12.67 -1.62
N PRO A 158 -14.03 13.42 -0.59
CA PRO A 158 -14.92 14.34 0.12
C PRO A 158 -15.31 15.54 -0.77
N GLU A 159 -16.38 16.21 -0.38
CA GLU A 159 -16.81 17.45 -1.04
C GLU A 159 -15.69 18.50 -1.05
N LYS A 160 -15.61 19.30 -2.12
CA LYS A 160 -14.50 20.22 -2.43
C LYS A 160 -14.15 21.24 -1.36
N ASN A 161 -15.04 21.51 -0.41
CA ASN A 161 -14.90 22.58 0.58
C ASN A 161 -14.27 22.14 1.92
N VAL A 162 -13.87 20.84 2.04
CA VAL A 162 -13.25 20.33 3.27
C VAL A 162 -11.73 20.40 3.15
N SER A 163 -11.07 20.98 4.19
CA SER A 163 -9.62 20.98 4.29
C SER A 163 -9.09 19.54 4.48
N GLY A 164 -8.01 19.17 3.77
CA GLY A 164 -7.37 17.86 3.93
C GLY A 164 -6.91 17.62 5.36
N VAL A 165 -6.35 18.61 6.02
CA VAL A 165 -5.91 18.57 7.43
C VAL A 165 -7.09 18.31 8.37
N GLU A 166 -8.20 19.03 8.18
CA GLU A 166 -9.41 18.88 9.01
C GLU A 166 -10.00 17.46 8.86
N LEU A 167 -10.07 16.95 7.64
CA LEU A 167 -10.58 15.61 7.37
C LEU A 167 -9.68 14.54 7.96
N PHE A 168 -8.37 14.66 7.78
CA PHE A 168 -7.37 13.77 8.39
C PHE A 168 -7.51 13.72 9.92
N THR A 169 -7.64 14.88 10.55
CA THR A 169 -7.83 14.99 12.01
C THR A 169 -9.12 14.30 12.45
N ARG A 170 -10.23 14.51 11.75
CA ARG A 170 -11.52 13.87 12.05
C ARG A 170 -11.46 12.35 11.91
N LEU A 171 -10.85 11.84 10.85
CA LEU A 171 -10.69 10.40 10.63
C LEU A 171 -9.87 9.74 11.74
N ASN A 172 -8.76 10.34 12.15
CA ASN A 172 -7.92 9.81 13.23
C ASN A 172 -8.63 9.85 14.60
N LEU A 173 -9.46 10.86 14.87
CA LEU A 173 -10.27 10.92 16.09
C LEU A 173 -11.32 9.80 16.13
N VAL A 174 -11.98 9.50 15.02
CA VAL A 174 -12.98 8.41 14.94
C VAL A 174 -12.30 7.06 15.17
N VAL A 175 -11.15 6.82 14.58
CA VAL A 175 -10.39 5.57 14.78
C VAL A 175 -9.95 5.41 16.24
N SER A 176 -9.46 6.48 16.88
CA SER A 176 -9.05 6.44 18.29
C SER A 176 -10.23 6.17 19.25
N LEU A 177 -11.39 6.73 18.99
CA LEU A 177 -12.61 6.51 19.79
C LEU A 177 -13.14 5.08 19.64
N SER A 178 -13.07 4.48 18.45
CA SER A 178 -13.49 3.10 18.23
C SER A 178 -12.60 2.08 18.95
N LEU A 179 -11.31 2.37 19.11
CA LEU A 179 -10.39 1.51 19.85
C LEU A 179 -10.55 1.57 21.37
N THR A 180 -11.12 2.68 21.89
CA THR A 180 -11.37 2.82 23.35
C THR A 180 -12.70 2.22 23.81
N GLN A 181 -13.60 1.84 22.91
CA GLN A 181 -14.91 1.24 23.25
C GLN A 181 -14.93 -0.31 23.22
N SER A 182 -13.79 -0.95 22.97
CA SER A 182 -13.67 -2.41 22.90
C SER A 182 -13.07 -3.03 24.18
N TRP A 183 -13.52 -2.56 25.39
CA TRP A 183 -13.22 -3.19 26.69
C TRP A 183 -14.50 -3.47 27.47
#